data_262d279ca383e0ce68aab07076469e95
#
_entry.id   262d279ca383e0ce68aab07076469e95
#
_cell.length_a   1.000
_cell.length_b   1.000
_cell.length_c   1.000
_cell.angle_alpha   90.00
_cell.angle_beta   90.00
_cell.angle_gamma   90.00
#
_symmetry.space_group_name_H-M   'P 1'
#
loop_
_entity.id
_entity.type
_entity.pdbx_description
1 polymer ?
#
loop_
_entity_poly.entity_id
_entity_poly.type
_entity_poly.pdbx_seq_one_letter_code
_entity_poly.pdbx_strand_id
1 'polypeptide(L)'
;VGLSMPTAFTVSNTPLTTNGTLAVTGAGTAAQYIRGDGQLATFPSSASGGSSVNYYLNGSVNASVAGYKQLSNTATIGGGTDFTLVGNGLIAQFLTDVGNPNRIEIPGGAWNFEMFFQVSSSGGNQKFYVELLKYDGTTFTSIASSSAVPEEITGGTAIDLYLTSLAVPTTALLITDRLVIRVYIVDNSGGRTITLHTEDNTLCEIVTTFA
;
A
#
# COMPACT_ATOMS: atom_id res chain seq x y z
N VAL A 1 1.19 56.98 13.33
CA VAL A 1 0.22 55.94 13.03
C VAL A 1 0.75 54.62 13.54
N GLY A 2 -0.01 53.92 14.37
CA GLY A 2 0.29 52.53 14.84
C GLY A 2 -0.62 51.54 14.17
N LEU A 3 -0.10 50.35 13.89
CA LEU A 3 -0.86 49.20 13.40
C LEU A 3 -0.66 48.01 14.35
N SER A 4 -1.76 47.42 14.81
CA SER A 4 -1.77 46.18 15.57
C SER A 4 -2.51 45.13 14.78
N MET A 5 -1.97 43.92 14.73
CA MET A 5 -2.55 42.80 14.00
C MET A 5 -2.51 41.53 14.86
N PRO A 6 -3.36 40.52 14.55
CA PRO A 6 -3.28 39.21 15.20
C PRO A 6 -1.91 38.55 15.04
N THR A 7 -1.63 37.56 15.87
CA THR A 7 -0.33 36.87 15.96
C THR A 7 0.10 36.14 14.67
N ALA A 8 -0.84 35.93 13.73
CA ALA A 8 -0.52 35.41 12.40
C ALA A 8 0.32 36.37 11.54
N PHE A 9 0.48 37.62 11.99
CA PHE A 9 1.23 38.63 11.26
C PHE A 9 2.27 39.30 12.14
N THR A 10 3.41 39.61 11.58
CA THR A 10 4.44 40.46 12.19
C THR A 10 4.36 41.84 11.55
N VAL A 11 4.22 42.88 12.39
CA VAL A 11 4.22 44.25 11.96
C VAL A 11 5.55 44.90 12.35
N SER A 12 6.25 45.44 11.36
CA SER A 12 7.50 46.19 11.55
C SER A 12 7.29 47.66 11.25
N ASN A 13 8.17 48.53 11.80
CA ASN A 13 8.13 49.96 11.66
C ASN A 13 6.85 50.63 12.27
N THR A 14 6.33 50.09 13.35
CA THR A 14 5.19 50.68 14.07
C THR A 14 5.59 51.10 15.49
N PRO A 15 5.17 52.26 16.01
CA PRO A 15 4.41 53.32 15.32
C PRO A 15 5.25 54.20 14.40
N LEU A 16 4.67 54.64 13.27
CA LEU A 16 5.29 55.64 12.42
C LEU A 16 5.17 57.04 13.06
N THR A 17 6.28 57.71 13.27
CA THR A 17 6.38 59.10 13.81
C THR A 17 6.58 60.14 12.71
N THR A 18 7.02 59.69 11.54
CA THR A 18 7.22 60.51 10.32
C THR A 18 6.65 59.76 9.11
N ASN A 19 6.85 60.29 7.91
CA ASN A 19 6.51 59.55 6.69
C ASN A 19 7.35 58.27 6.58
N GLY A 20 6.69 57.15 6.30
CA GLY A 20 7.36 55.84 6.21
C GLY A 20 6.38 54.73 5.80
N THR A 21 6.91 53.52 5.65
CA THR A 21 6.15 52.31 5.26
C THR A 21 6.03 51.39 6.46
N LEU A 22 4.81 50.95 6.76
CA LEU A 22 4.55 49.82 7.65
C LEU A 22 4.75 48.52 6.85
N ALA A 23 5.57 47.63 7.35
CA ALA A 23 5.72 46.33 6.73
C ALA A 23 4.91 45.27 7.52
N VAL A 24 4.12 44.47 6.82
CA VAL A 24 3.34 43.37 7.39
C VAL A 24 3.81 42.06 6.71
N THR A 25 4.25 41.13 7.51
CA THR A 25 4.68 39.78 7.02
C THR A 25 3.91 38.70 7.74
N GLY A 26 3.69 37.58 7.07
CA GLY A 26 3.13 36.37 7.71
C GLY A 26 4.11 35.81 8.74
N ALA A 27 3.60 35.38 9.89
CA ALA A 27 4.39 34.80 10.97
C ALA A 27 4.35 33.27 10.98
N GLY A 28 3.55 32.63 10.10
CA GLY A 28 3.36 31.19 10.06
C GLY A 28 4.40 30.41 9.23
N THR A 29 4.26 29.11 9.26
CA THR A 29 5.02 28.15 8.45
C THR A 29 4.13 27.54 7.36
N ALA A 30 4.73 26.81 6.41
CA ALA A 30 3.97 26.12 5.34
C ALA A 30 2.99 25.05 5.87
N ALA A 31 3.17 24.59 7.12
CA ALA A 31 2.28 23.63 7.78
C ALA A 31 1.10 24.29 8.53
N GLN A 32 0.93 25.60 8.42
CA GLN A 32 -0.09 26.35 9.17
C GLN A 32 -0.98 27.17 8.23
N TYR A 33 -2.20 27.42 8.69
CA TYR A 33 -3.17 28.32 8.04
C TYR A 33 -3.64 29.39 9.04
N ILE A 34 -4.16 30.50 8.53
CA ILE A 34 -4.74 31.57 9.34
C ILE A 34 -6.23 31.23 9.54
N ARG A 35 -6.66 31.13 10.79
CA ARG A 35 -8.05 30.95 11.15
C ARG A 35 -8.84 32.24 10.95
N GLY A 36 -10.17 32.13 10.94
CA GLY A 36 -11.06 33.28 10.83
C GLY A 36 -10.96 34.30 11.99
N ASP A 37 -10.38 33.91 13.14
CA ASP A 37 -10.06 34.79 14.26
C ASP A 37 -8.68 35.46 14.14
N GLY A 38 -7.98 35.24 13.02
CA GLY A 38 -6.66 35.82 12.76
C GLY A 38 -5.50 35.08 13.48
N GLN A 39 -5.75 33.92 14.11
CA GLN A 39 -4.72 33.12 14.74
C GLN A 39 -4.17 32.06 13.77
N LEU A 40 -2.92 31.64 14.00
CA LEU A 40 -2.32 30.51 13.28
C LEU A 40 -2.84 29.19 13.86
N ALA A 41 -3.19 28.26 12.98
CA ALA A 41 -3.47 26.87 13.33
C ALA A 41 -2.70 25.93 12.39
N THR A 42 -2.29 24.78 12.91
CA THR A 42 -1.73 23.71 12.09
C THR A 42 -2.81 23.11 11.21
N PHE A 43 -2.51 22.79 9.95
CA PHE A 43 -3.43 21.99 9.14
C PHE A 43 -3.76 20.73 9.93
N PRO A 44 -5.05 20.38 10.10
CA PRO A 44 -5.37 19.10 10.69
C PRO A 44 -4.65 18.04 9.87
N SER A 45 -3.88 17.17 10.55
CA SER A 45 -3.44 15.92 9.93
C SER A 45 -4.71 15.28 9.39
N SER A 46 -4.74 14.93 8.11
CA SER A 46 -5.86 14.17 7.57
C SER A 46 -6.09 12.99 8.52
N ALA A 47 -7.22 13.02 9.23
CA ALA A 47 -7.65 11.83 9.93
C ALA A 47 -7.66 10.74 8.85
N SER A 48 -6.97 9.63 9.10
CA SER A 48 -6.99 8.45 8.24
C SER A 48 -8.37 7.79 8.34
N GLY A 49 -9.38 8.48 7.84
CA GLY A 49 -10.75 8.05 7.65
C GLY A 49 -11.05 8.19 6.19
N GLY A 50 -10.19 7.62 5.37
CA GLY A 50 -10.27 7.72 3.94
C GLY A 50 -10.65 6.41 3.30
N SER A 51 -10.98 6.47 2.03
CA SER A 51 -11.06 5.32 1.15
C SER A 51 -9.74 4.55 1.18
N SER A 52 -9.80 3.25 1.46
CA SER A 52 -8.62 2.38 1.34
C SER A 52 -8.09 2.43 -0.10
N VAL A 53 -6.77 2.41 -0.24
CA VAL A 53 -6.14 2.25 -1.55
C VAL A 53 -6.12 0.76 -1.88
N ASN A 54 -6.64 0.41 -3.04
CA ASN A 54 -6.61 -0.95 -3.53
C ASN A 54 -5.40 -1.17 -4.44
N TYR A 55 -4.82 -2.36 -4.34
CA TYR A 55 -3.79 -2.84 -5.24
C TYR A 55 -4.26 -4.11 -5.96
N TYR A 56 -3.81 -4.27 -7.19
CA TYR A 56 -4.08 -5.42 -8.04
C TYR A 56 -2.79 -6.15 -8.39
N LEU A 57 -2.86 -7.47 -8.46
CA LEU A 57 -1.75 -8.32 -8.86
C LEU A 57 -1.76 -8.48 -10.39
N ASN A 58 -1.09 -7.58 -11.11
CA ASN A 58 -1.05 -7.58 -12.57
C ASN A 58 0.00 -8.59 -13.08
N GLY A 59 -0.40 -9.85 -13.24
CA GLY A 59 0.47 -10.96 -13.59
C GLY A 59 1.09 -10.87 -14.99
N SER A 60 0.39 -10.27 -15.96
CA SER A 60 0.89 -10.10 -17.32
C SER A 60 1.91 -8.97 -17.46
N VAL A 61 1.97 -8.04 -16.50
CA VAL A 61 2.86 -6.88 -16.53
C VAL A 61 4.13 -7.13 -15.71
N ASN A 62 5.29 -6.95 -16.33
CA ASN A 62 6.56 -7.07 -15.61
C ASN A 62 6.85 -5.79 -14.81
N ALA A 63 7.30 -5.94 -13.57
CA ALA A 63 7.85 -4.84 -12.80
C ALA A 63 9.26 -4.46 -13.30
N SER A 64 9.78 -3.33 -12.83
CA SER A 64 11.13 -2.86 -13.20
C SER A 64 12.27 -3.70 -12.61
N VAL A 65 11.98 -4.58 -11.65
CA VAL A 65 12.94 -5.53 -11.08
C VAL A 65 12.68 -6.91 -11.69
N ALA A 66 13.70 -7.53 -12.24
CA ALA A 66 13.58 -8.82 -12.89
C ALA A 66 13.03 -9.90 -11.94
N GLY A 67 12.13 -10.73 -12.45
CA GLY A 67 11.47 -11.79 -11.68
C GLY A 67 10.25 -11.33 -10.86
N TYR A 68 9.93 -10.04 -10.86
CA TYR A 68 8.72 -9.50 -10.24
C TYR A 68 7.68 -9.09 -11.28
N LYS A 69 6.42 -9.28 -10.94
CA LYS A 69 5.26 -8.75 -11.66
C LYS A 69 4.79 -7.44 -11.02
N GLN A 70 3.92 -6.73 -11.72
CA GLN A 70 3.46 -5.42 -11.25
C GLN A 70 2.41 -5.54 -10.15
N LEU A 71 2.61 -4.80 -9.07
CA LEU A 71 1.60 -4.45 -8.06
C LEU A 71 1.13 -3.02 -8.36
N SER A 72 -0.13 -2.82 -8.69
CA SER A 72 -0.63 -1.52 -9.16
C SER A 72 -1.98 -1.14 -8.57
N ASN A 73 -2.23 0.15 -8.45
CA ASN A 73 -3.56 0.68 -8.09
C ASN A 73 -4.56 0.60 -9.25
N THR A 74 -4.10 0.21 -10.42
CA THR A 74 -4.94 0.02 -11.62
C THR A 74 -4.87 -1.44 -12.03
N ALA A 75 -6.04 -2.07 -12.14
CA ALA A 75 -6.17 -3.45 -12.61
C ALA A 75 -5.83 -3.53 -14.11
N THR A 76 -5.09 -4.58 -14.50
CA THR A 76 -4.94 -4.98 -15.89
C THR A 76 -6.09 -5.90 -16.25
N ILE A 77 -6.87 -5.52 -17.26
CA ILE A 77 -8.01 -6.28 -17.78
C ILE A 77 -7.63 -6.88 -19.13
N GLY A 78 -7.87 -8.17 -19.31
CA GLY A 78 -7.62 -8.85 -20.58
C GLY A 78 -6.20 -9.39 -20.76
N GLY A 79 -5.42 -9.52 -19.69
CA GLY A 79 -4.04 -10.02 -19.73
C GLY A 79 -3.89 -11.50 -19.44
N GLY A 80 -4.73 -12.07 -18.63
CA GLY A 80 -4.83 -13.46 -18.18
C GLY A 80 -3.49 -14.16 -17.97
N THR A 81 -2.88 -14.03 -16.79
CA THR A 81 -1.63 -14.76 -16.49
C THR A 81 -1.82 -15.66 -15.29
N ASP A 82 -1.52 -16.94 -15.51
CA ASP A 82 -1.54 -17.98 -14.49
C ASP A 82 -0.13 -18.28 -14.00
N PHE A 83 0.01 -18.40 -12.68
CA PHE A 83 1.23 -18.87 -12.05
C PHE A 83 0.99 -20.27 -11.51
N THR A 84 1.90 -21.19 -11.81
CA THR A 84 1.77 -22.58 -11.41
C THR A 84 2.95 -23.01 -10.55
N LEU A 85 2.67 -23.83 -9.53
CA LEU A 85 3.67 -24.45 -8.68
C LEU A 85 3.26 -25.86 -8.32
N VAL A 86 4.24 -26.78 -8.25
CA VAL A 86 4.08 -28.11 -7.68
C VAL A 86 4.86 -28.18 -6.36
N GLY A 87 4.17 -28.52 -5.28
CA GLY A 87 4.78 -28.59 -3.94
C GLY A 87 4.85 -27.21 -3.23
N ASN A 88 5.80 -27.10 -2.31
CA ASN A 88 5.96 -25.92 -1.45
C ASN A 88 6.82 -24.86 -2.12
N GLY A 89 6.52 -23.59 -1.87
CA GLY A 89 7.40 -22.50 -2.27
C GLY A 89 6.70 -21.22 -2.74
N LEU A 90 7.49 -20.32 -3.28
CA LEU A 90 7.03 -19.08 -3.87
C LEU A 90 6.34 -19.36 -5.21
N ILE A 91 5.05 -19.03 -5.33
CA ILE A 91 4.31 -19.17 -6.60
C ILE A 91 4.37 -17.90 -7.44
N ALA A 92 4.27 -16.72 -6.82
CA ALA A 92 4.33 -15.44 -7.52
C ALA A 92 4.82 -14.32 -6.60
N GLN A 93 5.37 -13.27 -7.19
CA GLN A 93 5.81 -12.08 -6.47
C GLN A 93 5.57 -10.81 -7.29
N PHE A 94 5.13 -9.77 -6.60
CA PHE A 94 4.68 -8.52 -7.21
C PHE A 94 5.35 -7.34 -6.51
N LEU A 95 5.63 -6.28 -7.28
CA LEU A 95 6.33 -5.09 -6.82
C LEU A 95 5.66 -3.85 -7.40
N THR A 96 5.44 -2.83 -6.59
CA THR A 96 4.90 -1.54 -7.06
C THR A 96 5.89 -0.83 -7.99
N ASP A 97 5.39 0.08 -8.81
CA ASP A 97 6.23 0.94 -9.64
C ASP A 97 7.03 1.95 -8.80
N VAL A 98 8.07 2.51 -9.39
CA VAL A 98 8.85 3.58 -8.78
C VAL A 98 7.94 4.76 -8.45
N GLY A 99 8.06 5.27 -7.22
CA GLY A 99 7.20 6.35 -6.73
C GLY A 99 5.84 5.89 -6.20
N ASN A 100 5.60 4.60 -6.02
CA ASN A 100 4.41 4.04 -5.40
C ASN A 100 4.84 3.14 -4.21
N PRO A 101 4.31 3.33 -2.99
CA PRO A 101 3.10 4.09 -2.61
C PRO A 101 3.28 5.60 -2.45
N ASN A 102 4.49 6.15 -2.54
CA ASN A 102 4.76 7.57 -2.31
C ASN A 102 4.26 8.04 -0.92
N ARG A 103 4.56 7.25 0.08
CA ARG A 103 4.15 7.45 1.49
C ARG A 103 5.37 7.35 2.40
N ILE A 104 5.28 7.97 3.57
CA ILE A 104 6.31 7.90 4.60
C ILE A 104 5.98 6.88 5.69
N GLU A 105 4.80 6.30 5.64
CA GLU A 105 4.33 5.32 6.62
C GLU A 105 3.24 4.42 6.02
N ILE A 106 3.24 3.16 6.44
CA ILE A 106 2.08 2.26 6.34
C ILE A 106 1.33 2.36 7.66
N PRO A 107 0.07 2.84 7.69
CA PRO A 107 -0.77 2.77 8.89
C PRO A 107 -1.02 1.32 9.30
N GLY A 108 -0.88 1.01 10.58
CA GLY A 108 -1.18 -0.31 11.11
C GLY A 108 -2.64 -0.69 10.90
N GLY A 109 -2.90 -1.97 10.64
CA GLY A 109 -4.25 -2.49 10.45
C GLY A 109 -4.29 -3.79 9.67
N ALA A 110 -5.47 -4.22 9.27
CA ALA A 110 -5.67 -5.42 8.47
C ALA A 110 -5.70 -5.09 6.99
N TRP A 111 -4.83 -5.72 6.22
CA TRP A 111 -4.91 -5.76 4.77
C TRP A 111 -5.68 -7.01 4.36
N ASN A 112 -6.66 -6.87 3.49
CA ASN A 112 -7.48 -7.98 3.01
C ASN A 112 -7.10 -8.33 1.58
N PHE A 113 -6.96 -9.63 1.33
CA PHE A 113 -6.53 -10.17 0.05
C PHE A 113 -7.66 -11.01 -0.54
N GLU A 114 -7.98 -10.76 -1.80
CA GLU A 114 -8.85 -11.55 -2.65
C GLU A 114 -7.97 -12.27 -3.68
N MET A 115 -7.93 -13.60 -3.60
CA MET A 115 -7.00 -14.41 -4.38
C MET A 115 -7.75 -15.55 -5.06
N PHE A 116 -7.46 -15.83 -6.32
CA PHE A 116 -8.11 -16.88 -7.08
C PHE A 116 -7.17 -18.07 -7.28
N PHE A 117 -7.56 -19.23 -6.77
CA PHE A 117 -6.77 -20.45 -6.88
C PHE A 117 -7.55 -21.61 -7.49
N GLN A 118 -6.80 -22.52 -8.12
CA GLN A 118 -7.22 -23.81 -8.61
C GLN A 118 -6.16 -24.85 -8.25
N VAL A 119 -6.57 -26.09 -8.01
CA VAL A 119 -5.68 -27.23 -7.81
C VAL A 119 -5.97 -28.31 -8.86
N SER A 120 -4.95 -28.98 -9.38
CA SER A 120 -5.09 -29.96 -10.47
C SER A 120 -5.94 -31.19 -10.13
N SER A 121 -6.26 -31.45 -8.85
CA SER A 121 -7.17 -32.50 -8.43
C SER A 121 -7.79 -32.22 -7.08
N SER A 122 -9.02 -32.73 -6.85
CA SER A 122 -9.71 -32.61 -5.57
C SER A 122 -9.06 -33.40 -4.44
N GLY A 123 -9.30 -32.97 -3.21
CA GLY A 123 -8.72 -33.55 -2.00
C GLY A 123 -7.28 -33.11 -1.75
N GLY A 124 -6.76 -33.31 -0.57
CA GLY A 124 -5.46 -32.83 -0.14
C GLY A 124 -5.55 -31.64 0.79
N ASN A 125 -4.40 -31.09 1.15
CA ASN A 125 -4.31 -29.99 2.11
C ASN A 125 -3.34 -28.96 1.55
N GLN A 126 -3.73 -28.33 0.44
CA GLN A 126 -3.01 -27.23 -0.16
C GLN A 126 -3.43 -25.95 0.55
N LYS A 127 -2.45 -25.11 0.88
CA LYS A 127 -2.66 -23.83 1.53
C LYS A 127 -1.81 -22.76 0.86
N PHE A 128 -2.16 -21.52 1.08
CA PHE A 128 -1.32 -20.39 0.70
C PHE A 128 -1.16 -19.41 1.85
N TYR A 129 -0.11 -18.61 1.79
CA TYR A 129 0.07 -17.45 2.63
C TYR A 129 0.69 -16.32 1.85
N VAL A 130 0.57 -15.13 2.38
CA VAL A 130 1.11 -13.90 1.78
C VAL A 130 2.16 -13.27 2.68
N GLU A 131 3.12 -12.61 2.07
CA GLU A 131 4.15 -11.82 2.75
C GLU A 131 4.18 -10.43 2.15
N LEU A 132 4.16 -9.41 3.01
CA LEU A 132 4.37 -8.01 2.66
C LEU A 132 5.80 -7.61 3.01
N LEU A 133 6.51 -7.03 2.04
CA LEU A 133 7.85 -6.50 2.23
C LEU A 133 7.91 -5.05 1.72
N LYS A 134 8.91 -4.32 2.17
CA LYS A 134 9.34 -3.07 1.52
C LYS A 134 10.65 -3.30 0.76
N TYR A 135 10.81 -2.55 -0.33
CA TYR A 135 12.01 -2.55 -1.19
C TYR A 135 12.55 -1.14 -1.31
N ASP A 136 13.78 -0.91 -0.84
CA ASP A 136 14.45 0.40 -0.80
C ASP A 136 15.24 0.72 -2.09
N GLY A 137 15.16 -0.13 -3.10
CA GLY A 137 15.95 -0.06 -4.35
C GLY A 137 17.08 -1.08 -4.40
N THR A 138 17.45 -1.68 -3.27
CA THR A 138 18.53 -2.68 -3.15
C THR A 138 18.12 -3.89 -2.30
N THR A 139 17.41 -3.67 -1.19
CA THR A 139 17.11 -4.67 -0.17
C THR A 139 15.61 -4.86 0.00
N PHE A 140 15.19 -6.11 0.13
CA PHE A 140 13.82 -6.49 0.50
C PHE A 140 13.76 -6.75 2.01
N THR A 141 12.94 -5.99 2.72
CA THR A 141 12.75 -6.13 4.17
C THR A 141 11.33 -6.57 4.46
N SER A 142 11.14 -7.70 5.14
CA SER A 142 9.82 -8.21 5.53
C SER A 142 9.17 -7.28 6.55
N ILE A 143 7.87 -7.03 6.35
CA ILE A 143 7.01 -6.24 7.23
C ILE A 143 6.05 -7.14 7.99
N ALA A 144 5.36 -8.03 7.25
CA ALA A 144 4.35 -8.93 7.82
C ALA A 144 4.21 -10.19 6.97
N SER A 145 3.79 -11.29 7.60
CA SER A 145 3.53 -12.57 6.92
C SER A 145 2.35 -13.28 7.59
N SER A 146 1.48 -13.88 6.79
CA SER A 146 0.40 -14.77 7.27
C SER A 146 0.83 -16.25 7.37
N SER A 147 2.11 -16.54 7.29
CA SER A 147 2.67 -17.92 7.29
C SER A 147 2.34 -18.74 8.53
N ALA A 148 2.02 -18.11 9.67
CA ALA A 148 1.60 -18.80 10.89
C ALA A 148 0.20 -19.43 10.78
N VAL A 149 -0.66 -18.87 9.91
CA VAL A 149 -2.04 -19.33 9.68
C VAL A 149 -2.33 -19.30 8.18
N PRO A 150 -1.76 -20.22 7.38
CA PRO A 150 -2.02 -20.29 5.95
C PRO A 150 -3.48 -20.63 5.66
N GLU A 151 -4.05 -20.01 4.63
CA GLU A 151 -5.42 -20.24 4.16
C GLU A 151 -5.51 -21.53 3.33
N GLU A 152 -6.57 -22.32 3.53
CA GLU A 152 -6.78 -23.58 2.82
C GLU A 152 -7.40 -23.38 1.45
N ILE A 153 -6.86 -24.06 0.42
CA ILE A 153 -7.40 -24.09 -0.93
C ILE A 153 -8.32 -25.31 -1.04
N THR A 154 -9.63 -25.11 -0.90
CA THR A 154 -10.63 -26.16 -0.77
C THR A 154 -11.41 -26.48 -2.04
N GLY A 155 -11.43 -25.59 -3.04
CA GLY A 155 -12.24 -25.69 -4.27
C GLY A 155 -11.80 -26.78 -5.26
N GLY A 156 -10.63 -27.39 -5.05
CA GLY A 156 -10.12 -28.44 -5.91
C GLY A 156 -9.88 -27.96 -7.34
N THR A 157 -10.53 -28.58 -8.33
CA THR A 157 -10.31 -28.26 -9.75
C THR A 157 -11.11 -27.05 -10.27
N ALA A 158 -11.97 -26.45 -9.44
CA ALA A 158 -12.62 -25.19 -9.77
C ALA A 158 -11.70 -24.00 -9.48
N ILE A 159 -11.85 -22.94 -10.24
CA ILE A 159 -11.24 -21.65 -9.91
C ILE A 159 -12.14 -20.98 -8.88
N ASP A 160 -11.67 -20.84 -7.66
CA ASP A 160 -12.42 -20.27 -6.55
C ASP A 160 -11.73 -19.06 -5.95
N LEU A 161 -12.52 -18.14 -5.39
CA LEU A 161 -12.07 -16.98 -4.63
C LEU A 161 -11.76 -17.37 -3.19
N TYR A 162 -10.57 -16.99 -2.72
CA TYR A 162 -10.13 -17.16 -1.33
C TYR A 162 -9.86 -15.79 -0.72
N LEU A 163 -10.31 -15.61 0.50
CA LEU A 163 -10.13 -14.40 1.28
C LEU A 163 -9.14 -14.68 2.41
N THR A 164 -8.09 -13.88 2.49
CA THR A 164 -7.18 -13.92 3.64
C THR A 164 -6.87 -12.51 4.11
N SER A 165 -6.45 -12.37 5.35
CA SER A 165 -6.07 -11.09 5.93
C SER A 165 -4.67 -11.15 6.52
N LEU A 166 -3.98 -10.00 6.45
CA LEU A 166 -2.64 -9.81 6.99
C LEU A 166 -2.68 -8.68 8.00
N ALA A 167 -2.31 -8.96 9.24
CA ALA A 167 -2.11 -7.94 10.26
C ALA A 167 -0.80 -7.20 9.96
N VAL A 168 -0.90 -5.97 9.52
CA VAL A 168 0.24 -5.12 9.14
C VAL A 168 0.52 -4.16 10.28
N PRO A 169 1.74 -4.12 10.85
CA PRO A 169 2.12 -3.13 11.85
C PRO A 169 2.32 -1.76 11.22
N THR A 170 2.15 -0.71 12.00
CA THR A 170 2.59 0.63 11.59
C THR A 170 4.08 0.58 11.22
N THR A 171 4.40 0.97 9.99
CA THR A 171 5.75 0.81 9.44
C THR A 171 6.21 2.08 8.76
N ALA A 172 7.35 2.62 9.20
CA ALA A 172 7.96 3.77 8.54
C ALA A 172 8.51 3.39 7.15
N LEU A 173 8.27 4.26 6.19
CA LEU A 173 8.78 4.17 4.82
C LEU A 173 9.60 5.41 4.48
N LEU A 174 10.50 5.25 3.53
CA LEU A 174 11.01 6.37 2.75
C LEU A 174 10.06 6.60 1.55
N ILE A 175 9.99 7.82 1.07
CA ILE A 175 9.14 8.18 -0.08
C ILE A 175 9.52 7.41 -1.36
N THR A 176 10.72 6.86 -1.39
CA THR A 176 11.27 6.03 -2.47
C THR A 176 11.03 4.53 -2.27
N ASP A 177 10.60 4.12 -1.06
CA ASP A 177 10.33 2.71 -0.79
C ASP A 177 9.14 2.22 -1.62
N ARG A 178 9.22 0.98 -2.04
CA ARG A 178 8.22 0.29 -2.84
C ARG A 178 7.67 -0.89 -2.06
N LEU A 179 6.44 -1.28 -2.35
CA LEU A 179 5.79 -2.42 -1.70
C LEU A 179 5.98 -3.69 -2.53
N VAL A 180 6.14 -4.79 -1.84
CA VAL A 180 6.27 -6.11 -2.42
C VAL A 180 5.27 -7.06 -1.78
N ILE A 181 4.56 -7.81 -2.60
CA ILE A 181 3.73 -8.94 -2.18
C ILE A 181 4.34 -10.21 -2.73
N ARG A 182 4.56 -11.19 -1.86
CA ARG A 182 4.93 -12.55 -2.23
C ARG A 182 3.82 -13.50 -1.81
N VAL A 183 3.50 -14.44 -2.70
CA VAL A 183 2.49 -15.46 -2.47
C VAL A 183 3.19 -16.80 -2.43
N TYR A 184 2.97 -17.54 -1.36
CA TYR A 184 3.60 -18.85 -1.13
C TYR A 184 2.57 -19.93 -1.03
N ILE A 185 2.94 -21.13 -1.47
CA ILE A 185 2.16 -22.36 -1.35
C ILE A 185 2.77 -23.25 -0.27
N VAL A 186 1.89 -23.86 0.51
CA VAL A 186 2.19 -24.96 1.44
C VAL A 186 1.37 -26.15 0.99
N ASP A 187 2.02 -27.14 0.37
CA ASP A 187 1.39 -28.40 -0.07
C ASP A 187 1.86 -29.56 0.80
N ASN A 188 1.00 -30.02 1.69
CA ASN A 188 1.26 -31.15 2.56
C ASN A 188 0.85 -32.51 1.95
N SER A 189 0.29 -32.49 0.74
CA SER A 189 -0.24 -33.72 0.08
C SER A 189 0.63 -34.22 -1.06
N GLY A 190 1.58 -33.39 -1.51
CA GLY A 190 2.57 -33.71 -2.55
C GLY A 190 2.02 -33.88 -3.98
N GLY A 191 2.74 -33.35 -4.96
CA GLY A 191 2.57 -33.68 -6.36
C GLY A 191 1.38 -33.06 -7.09
N ARG A 192 0.65 -32.11 -6.48
CA ARG A 192 -0.41 -31.37 -7.17
C ARG A 192 0.10 -30.06 -7.72
N THR A 193 -0.42 -29.69 -8.88
CA THR A 193 -0.19 -28.36 -9.42
C THR A 193 -1.21 -27.39 -8.81
N ILE A 194 -0.74 -26.36 -8.16
CA ILE A 194 -1.54 -25.23 -7.69
C ILE A 194 -1.38 -24.11 -8.71
N THR A 195 -2.49 -23.48 -9.08
CA THR A 195 -2.53 -22.37 -10.02
C THR A 195 -3.09 -21.14 -9.32
N LEU A 196 -2.37 -20.03 -9.37
CA LEU A 196 -2.85 -18.70 -8.99
C LEU A 196 -3.24 -17.96 -10.27
N HIS A 197 -4.51 -17.53 -10.36
CA HIS A 197 -5.05 -16.71 -11.44
C HIS A 197 -5.10 -15.25 -10.99
N THR A 198 -4.73 -14.28 -11.84
CA THR A 198 -4.52 -12.89 -11.36
C THR A 198 -5.28 -11.80 -12.12
N GLU A 199 -5.80 -12.09 -13.30
CA GLU A 199 -6.37 -11.09 -14.20
C GLU A 199 -7.68 -11.57 -14.84
N ASP A 200 -8.26 -10.78 -15.73
CA ASP A 200 -9.53 -11.03 -16.41
C ASP A 200 -10.70 -11.14 -15.40
N ASN A 201 -11.37 -12.28 -15.35
CA ASN A 201 -12.46 -12.53 -14.41
C ASN A 201 -11.99 -12.96 -13.02
N THR A 202 -10.67 -12.97 -12.79
CA THR A 202 -10.00 -13.43 -11.58
C THR A 202 -9.05 -12.36 -11.04
N LEU A 203 -9.52 -11.11 -11.00
CA LEU A 203 -8.73 -9.99 -10.49
C LEU A 203 -8.39 -10.21 -9.02
N CYS A 204 -7.12 -10.49 -8.76
CA CYS A 204 -6.62 -10.51 -7.38
C CYS A 204 -6.46 -9.10 -6.85
N GLU A 205 -7.13 -8.81 -5.76
CA GLU A 205 -7.18 -7.47 -5.15
C GLU A 205 -6.67 -7.48 -3.71
N ILE A 206 -6.06 -6.38 -3.32
CA ILE A 206 -5.59 -6.13 -1.96
C ILE A 206 -6.17 -4.81 -1.48
N VAL A 207 -7.02 -4.88 -0.46
CA VAL A 207 -7.57 -3.70 0.22
C VAL A 207 -6.66 -3.33 1.37
N THR A 208 -6.06 -2.15 1.33
CA THR A 208 -5.03 -1.72 2.29
C THR A 208 -5.58 -0.74 3.34
N THR A 209 -4.74 -0.38 4.30
CA THR A 209 -5.03 0.67 5.30
C THR A 209 -4.59 2.06 4.85
N PHE A 210 -4.04 2.22 3.65
CA PHE A 210 -3.73 3.54 3.11
C PHE A 210 -5.02 4.34 2.83
N ALA A 211 -4.94 5.64 3.07
CA ALA A 211 -6.00 6.62 2.79
C ALA A 211 -5.48 7.74 1.88
#